data_28a41068a0345bc207deb6aaf5b88e84
#
_entry.id   28a41068a0345bc207deb6aaf5b88e84
#
_cell.length_a   1.000
_cell.length_b   1.000
_cell.length_c   1.000
_cell.angle_alpha   90.00
_cell.angle_beta   90.00
_cell.angle_gamma   90.00
#
_symmetry.space_group_name_H-M   'P 1'
#
loop_
_entity.id
_entity.type
_entity.pdbx_description
1 polymer ?
#
loop_
_entity_poly.entity_id
_entity_poly.type
_entity_poly.pdbx_seq_one_letter_code
_entity_poly.pdbx_strand_id
1 'polypeptide(L)'
;IGLHPVENVAGPKTIYQRTSETKPYVSRMKRTETVSHSSWNWELISDQSLDLWLPDLEEIKTTFPDRMVIASIMAGAGNDEEMNNWSKLATACVNVGCDAIELNMSCPHMDRKDMGANIANDEDIIRSILGAVRSAVSVPIWVKLTPSSSKLVDAAGTAYESGASAISLCNTFPSLPLMDPETMKFEVEVDGLVTSGGLGGLAILHQALQRVSDISKAFPDKAISGIGGIRGFREAFNFIVHGAGNLQVCT
;
A
#
# COMPACT_ATOMS: atom_id res chain seq x y z
N ILE A 1 -2.04 7.41 6.49
CA ILE A 1 -2.95 8.22 7.33
C ILE A 1 -4.37 7.87 6.92
N GLY A 2 -5.20 7.46 7.85
CA GLY A 2 -6.58 7.11 7.58
C GLY A 2 -7.54 7.77 8.57
N LEU A 3 -8.70 8.18 8.09
CA LEU A 3 -9.85 8.44 8.94
C LEU A 3 -10.78 7.24 8.84
N HIS A 4 -10.93 6.50 9.93
CA HIS A 4 -11.70 5.29 9.94
C HIS A 4 -12.74 5.30 11.06
N PRO A 5 -14.00 5.03 10.76
CA PRO A 5 -15.03 4.88 11.81
C PRO A 5 -14.94 3.52 12.51
N VAL A 6 -14.19 2.56 11.99
CA VAL A 6 -14.01 1.27 12.63
C VAL A 6 -12.93 1.40 13.67
N GLU A 7 -13.27 1.14 14.92
CA GLU A 7 -12.31 1.01 16.00
C GLU A 7 -11.21 0.05 15.58
N ASN A 8 -10.01 0.55 15.48
CA ASN A 8 -8.85 -0.30 15.34
C ASN A 8 -8.81 -1.23 16.55
N VAL A 9 -8.78 -2.52 16.31
CA VAL A 9 -8.62 -3.51 17.38
C VAL A 9 -7.38 -3.13 18.18
N ALA A 10 -7.55 -2.91 19.48
CA ALA A 10 -6.45 -2.60 20.37
C ALA A 10 -5.45 -3.77 20.35
N GLY A 11 -4.19 -3.50 20.06
CA GLY A 11 -3.13 -4.51 20.02
C GLY A 11 -1.95 -4.06 19.14
N PRO A 12 -0.81 -4.73 19.21
CA PRO A 12 0.31 -4.47 18.33
C PRO A 12 -0.12 -4.75 16.89
N LYS A 13 -0.16 -3.68 16.08
CA LYS A 13 -0.76 -3.70 14.74
C LYS A 13 0.23 -4.07 13.66
N THR A 14 1.50 -4.01 13.97
CA THR A 14 2.57 -4.40 13.07
C THR A 14 3.42 -5.47 13.73
N ILE A 15 3.37 -6.68 13.20
CA ILE A 15 4.27 -7.74 13.57
C ILE A 15 5.24 -7.92 12.42
N TYR A 16 6.41 -7.32 12.56
CA TYR A 16 7.50 -7.55 11.63
C TYR A 16 8.21 -8.83 12.01
N GLN A 17 7.98 -9.88 11.27
CA GLN A 17 8.93 -10.96 11.21
C GLN A 17 9.93 -10.70 10.11
N ARG A 18 11.10 -10.21 10.47
CA ARG A 18 12.23 -10.25 9.55
C ARG A 18 12.61 -11.70 9.33
N THR A 19 12.48 -12.13 8.09
CA THR A 19 12.74 -13.50 7.69
C THR A 19 14.21 -13.95 7.88
N SER A 20 15.11 -13.04 8.22
CA SER A 20 16.53 -13.34 8.50
C SER A 20 16.85 -13.65 9.97
N GLU A 21 16.04 -13.19 10.92
CA GLU A 21 16.39 -13.24 12.34
C GLU A 21 15.52 -14.22 13.14
N THR A 22 14.30 -14.44 12.70
CA THR A 22 13.39 -15.38 13.33
C THR A 22 13.10 -16.50 12.35
N LYS A 23 13.46 -17.71 12.58
CA LYS A 23 13.21 -18.84 11.67
C LYS A 23 11.94 -18.67 10.83
N PRO A 24 11.94 -17.86 9.81
CA PRO A 24 10.74 -17.57 9.11
C PRO A 24 10.40 -18.71 8.18
N TYR A 25 9.14 -18.76 7.83
CA TYR A 25 8.58 -19.70 6.87
C TYR A 25 9.44 -19.88 5.62
N VAL A 26 9.94 -18.81 5.08
CA VAL A 26 10.69 -18.82 3.82
C VAL A 26 12.12 -19.32 4.01
N SER A 27 12.76 -19.15 5.16
CA SER A 27 14.10 -19.69 5.46
C SER A 27 14.10 -21.20 5.63
N ARG A 28 12.98 -21.81 5.97
CA ARG A 28 12.84 -23.27 6.00
C ARG A 28 12.92 -23.92 4.63
N MET A 29 12.65 -23.17 3.58
CA MET A 29 12.77 -23.70 2.20
C MET A 29 14.21 -23.84 1.73
N LYS A 30 15.22 -23.49 2.53
CA LYS A 30 16.66 -23.74 2.41
C LYS A 30 17.28 -23.66 1.01
N ARG A 31 16.69 -22.96 0.06
CA ARG A 31 17.13 -23.11 -1.32
C ARG A 31 17.81 -21.91 -1.93
N THR A 32 17.76 -20.76 -1.31
CA THR A 32 18.57 -19.63 -1.77
C THR A 32 18.72 -18.60 -0.65
N GLU A 33 19.89 -18.05 -0.46
CA GLU A 33 20.16 -16.86 0.34
C GLU A 33 19.30 -15.66 -0.06
N THR A 34 18.65 -15.73 -1.21
CA THR A 34 17.80 -14.69 -1.77
C THR A 34 16.45 -14.53 -1.06
N VAL A 35 16.03 -15.46 -0.24
CA VAL A 35 14.71 -15.43 0.40
C VAL A 35 14.75 -14.84 1.82
N SER A 36 15.93 -14.45 2.29
CA SER A 36 16.17 -13.99 3.64
C SER A 36 15.63 -12.59 3.98
N HIS A 37 14.95 -11.90 3.03
CA HIS A 37 14.52 -10.53 3.20
C HIS A 37 13.04 -10.34 2.80
N SER A 38 12.19 -11.26 3.23
CA SER A 38 10.75 -11.12 3.12
C SER A 38 10.15 -10.76 4.46
N SER A 39 9.01 -10.11 4.47
CA SER A 39 8.27 -9.75 5.67
C SER A 39 6.83 -10.19 5.56
N TRP A 40 6.26 -10.45 6.69
CA TRP A 40 4.82 -10.62 6.85
C TRP A 40 4.36 -9.64 7.91
N ASN A 41 3.27 -8.94 7.67
CA ASN A 41 2.70 -8.00 8.62
C ASN A 41 1.18 -8.15 8.71
N TRP A 42 0.67 -7.80 9.87
CA TRP A 42 -0.75 -7.67 10.14
C TRP A 42 -1.01 -6.24 10.61
N GLU A 43 -0.73 -5.30 9.74
CA GLU A 43 -0.98 -3.89 9.96
C GLU A 43 -2.13 -3.44 9.07
N LEU A 44 -3.16 -2.86 9.66
CA LEU A 44 -4.34 -2.39 8.93
C LEU A 44 -4.12 -0.97 8.44
N ILE A 45 -4.26 -0.02 9.34
CA ILE A 45 -4.01 1.41 9.15
C ILE A 45 -3.41 1.97 10.43
N SER A 46 -2.86 3.19 10.36
CA SER A 46 -2.37 3.88 11.54
C SER A 46 -3.47 4.02 12.60
N ASP A 47 -3.12 3.78 13.86
CA ASP A 47 -3.98 4.02 15.03
C ASP A 47 -3.81 5.44 15.60
N GLN A 48 -2.86 6.20 15.08
CA GLN A 48 -2.69 7.60 15.43
C GLN A 48 -3.70 8.46 14.69
N SER A 49 -4.25 9.44 15.39
CA SER A 49 -5.14 10.42 14.79
C SER A 49 -4.41 11.31 13.79
N LEU A 50 -5.17 11.92 12.88
CA LEU A 50 -4.63 12.87 11.90
C LEU A 50 -3.87 14.02 12.59
N ASP A 51 -4.37 14.49 13.72
CA ASP A 51 -3.78 15.61 14.48
C ASP A 51 -2.37 15.29 15.01
N LEU A 52 -2.04 14.02 15.19
CA LEU A 52 -0.69 13.59 15.56
C LEU A 52 0.23 13.48 14.34
N TRP A 53 -0.30 13.13 13.17
CA TRP A 53 0.48 13.01 11.95
C TRP A 53 0.84 14.35 11.30
N LEU A 54 -0.07 15.34 11.37
CA LEU A 54 0.14 16.61 10.67
C LEU A 54 1.38 17.37 11.15
N PRO A 55 1.66 17.51 12.47
CA PRO A 55 2.89 18.12 12.93
C PRO A 55 4.16 17.42 12.46
N ASP A 56 4.17 16.08 12.43
CA ASP A 56 5.32 15.28 11.98
C ASP A 56 5.59 15.52 10.48
N LEU A 57 4.53 15.57 9.66
CA LEU A 57 4.65 15.87 8.23
C LEU A 57 5.17 17.28 7.98
N GLU A 58 4.69 18.26 8.74
CA GLU A 58 5.15 19.66 8.67
C GLU A 58 6.63 19.78 9.09
N GLU A 59 7.03 19.09 10.16
CA GLU A 59 8.43 19.03 10.60
C GLU A 59 9.34 18.42 9.55
N ILE A 60 8.94 17.29 8.95
CA ILE A 60 9.70 16.65 7.86
C ILE A 60 9.86 17.62 6.69
N LYS A 61 8.79 18.28 6.27
CA LYS A 61 8.84 19.21 5.14
C LYS A 61 9.66 20.45 5.43
N THR A 62 9.58 20.96 6.65
CA THR A 62 10.38 22.11 7.10
C THR A 62 11.87 21.75 7.21
N THR A 63 12.18 20.57 7.73
CA THR A 63 13.56 20.09 7.91
C THR A 63 14.21 19.73 6.58
N PHE A 64 13.45 19.18 5.63
CA PHE A 64 13.93 18.73 4.33
C PHE A 64 13.13 19.36 3.17
N PRO A 65 13.23 20.68 2.96
CA PRO A 65 12.36 21.37 2.00
C PRO A 65 12.60 20.98 0.54
N ASP A 66 13.77 20.42 0.23
CA ASP A 66 14.17 19.92 -1.09
C ASP A 66 13.72 18.47 -1.36
N ARG A 67 13.09 17.82 -0.38
CA ARG A 67 12.57 16.45 -0.51
C ARG A 67 11.06 16.46 -0.74
N MET A 68 10.62 15.54 -1.61
CA MET A 68 9.19 15.30 -1.79
C MET A 68 8.64 14.51 -0.61
N VAL A 69 7.53 14.99 -0.07
CA VAL A 69 6.74 14.29 0.93
C VAL A 69 5.43 13.88 0.29
N ILE A 70 5.18 12.58 0.24
CA ILE A 70 3.96 12.00 -0.33
C ILE A 70 3.17 11.36 0.80
N ALA A 71 1.99 11.90 1.11
CA ALA A 71 1.12 11.33 2.13
C ALA A 71 0.29 10.19 1.54
N SER A 72 0.42 8.99 2.12
CA SER A 72 -0.44 7.85 1.77
C SER A 72 -1.67 7.85 2.68
N ILE A 73 -2.85 8.02 2.10
CA ILE A 73 -4.11 8.16 2.81
C ILE A 73 -5.09 7.05 2.46
N MET A 74 -6.01 6.74 3.40
CA MET A 74 -7.08 5.77 3.19
C MET A 74 -8.34 6.18 3.95
N ALA A 75 -9.50 5.97 3.32
CA ALA A 75 -10.81 6.10 3.95
C ALA A 75 -11.77 5.04 3.37
N GLY A 76 -13.01 5.03 3.83
CA GLY A 76 -14.08 4.25 3.23
C GLY A 76 -14.77 5.00 2.08
N ALA A 77 -15.69 4.31 1.39
CA ALA A 77 -16.48 4.86 0.30
C ALA A 77 -17.97 4.46 0.38
N GLY A 78 -18.43 3.99 1.55
CA GLY A 78 -19.78 3.45 1.74
C GLY A 78 -20.88 4.50 1.92
N ASN A 79 -20.52 5.75 2.17
CA ASN A 79 -21.45 6.87 2.32
C ASN A 79 -20.74 8.21 2.07
N ASP A 80 -21.54 9.29 2.00
CA ASP A 80 -21.03 10.63 1.69
C ASP A 80 -20.01 11.14 2.72
N GLU A 81 -20.14 10.78 3.99
CA GLU A 81 -19.21 11.19 5.03
C GLU A 81 -17.84 10.52 4.83
N GLU A 82 -17.82 9.22 4.58
CA GLU A 82 -16.61 8.48 4.30
C GLU A 82 -15.95 8.97 2.99
N MET A 83 -16.74 9.24 1.98
CA MET A 83 -16.25 9.82 0.73
C MET A 83 -15.61 11.20 0.97
N ASN A 84 -16.23 12.05 1.80
CA ASN A 84 -15.67 13.34 2.21
C ASN A 84 -14.36 13.20 2.99
N ASN A 85 -14.14 12.09 3.69
CA ASN A 85 -12.90 11.88 4.44
C ASN A 85 -11.67 11.78 3.53
N TRP A 86 -11.78 11.26 2.31
CA TRP A 86 -10.70 11.30 1.32
C TRP A 86 -10.24 12.72 1.03
N SER A 87 -11.19 13.63 0.77
CA SER A 87 -10.91 15.04 0.50
C SER A 87 -10.35 15.77 1.72
N LYS A 88 -10.88 15.51 2.91
CA LYS A 88 -10.40 16.10 4.16
C LYS A 88 -8.96 15.69 4.46
N LEU A 89 -8.64 14.39 4.34
CA LEU A 89 -7.28 13.87 4.53
C LEU A 89 -6.31 14.50 3.53
N ALA A 90 -6.67 14.49 2.25
CA ALA A 90 -5.83 15.07 1.21
C ALA A 90 -5.56 16.56 1.46
N THR A 91 -6.60 17.34 1.76
CA THR A 91 -6.48 18.77 2.05
C THR A 91 -5.60 19.02 3.27
N ALA A 92 -5.81 18.28 4.36
CA ALA A 92 -5.01 18.45 5.57
C ALA A 92 -3.53 18.19 5.33
N CYS A 93 -3.19 17.10 4.61
CA CYS A 93 -1.80 16.78 4.27
C CYS A 93 -1.16 17.83 3.35
N VAL A 94 -1.90 18.32 2.36
CA VAL A 94 -1.40 19.38 1.45
C VAL A 94 -1.18 20.69 2.20
N ASN A 95 -2.03 21.04 3.14
CA ASN A 95 -1.91 22.27 3.93
C ASN A 95 -0.65 22.30 4.80
N VAL A 96 -0.13 21.16 5.23
CA VAL A 96 1.15 21.06 5.96
C VAL A 96 2.36 20.82 5.05
N GLY A 97 2.17 20.95 3.72
CA GLY A 97 3.26 20.97 2.75
C GLY A 97 3.56 19.65 2.03
N CYS A 98 2.68 18.64 2.11
CA CYS A 98 2.86 17.45 1.28
C CYS A 98 2.79 17.79 -0.21
N ASP A 99 3.75 17.28 -0.98
CA ASP A 99 3.92 17.58 -2.41
C ASP A 99 3.03 16.71 -3.31
N ALA A 100 2.57 15.57 -2.81
CA ALA A 100 1.66 14.67 -3.51
C ALA A 100 0.84 13.84 -2.50
N ILE A 101 -0.24 13.24 -2.99
CA ILE A 101 -1.10 12.33 -2.21
C ILE A 101 -1.09 10.96 -2.87
N GLU A 102 -0.87 9.90 -2.10
CA GLU A 102 -1.10 8.52 -2.54
C GLU A 102 -2.41 8.01 -1.94
N LEU A 103 -3.35 7.61 -2.78
CA LEU A 103 -4.62 6.99 -2.38
C LEU A 103 -4.41 5.49 -2.21
N ASN A 104 -4.45 4.98 -0.99
CA ASN A 104 -4.29 3.57 -0.72
C ASN A 104 -5.61 2.80 -0.95
N MET A 105 -5.85 2.38 -2.19
CA MET A 105 -6.98 1.55 -2.60
C MET A 105 -6.58 0.07 -2.65
N SER A 106 -5.79 -0.40 -1.68
CA SER A 106 -5.11 -1.69 -1.80
C SER A 106 -4.92 -2.44 -0.50
N CYS A 107 -5.37 -1.92 0.65
CA CYS A 107 -5.24 -2.61 1.93
C CYS A 107 -5.95 -3.98 1.89
N PRO A 108 -5.22 -5.10 2.08
CA PRO A 108 -5.78 -6.43 1.86
C PRO A 108 -6.70 -6.93 3.00
N HIS A 109 -6.78 -6.19 4.10
CA HIS A 109 -7.41 -6.65 5.34
C HIS A 109 -8.81 -6.08 5.57
N MET A 110 -9.42 -5.46 4.56
CA MET A 110 -10.74 -4.83 4.71
C MET A 110 -11.83 -5.78 4.23
N ASP A 111 -12.70 -6.19 5.15
CA ASP A 111 -13.84 -7.07 4.83
C ASP A 111 -14.97 -6.33 4.10
N ARG A 112 -14.99 -4.99 4.18
CA ARG A 112 -15.98 -4.17 3.50
C ARG A 112 -15.69 -4.05 2.01
N LYS A 113 -16.74 -4.15 1.18
CA LYS A 113 -16.64 -4.07 -0.28
C LYS A 113 -16.16 -2.71 -0.80
N ASP A 114 -16.39 -1.67 -0.03
CA ASP A 114 -16.12 -0.27 -0.34
C ASP A 114 -14.83 0.24 0.34
N MET A 115 -13.92 -0.66 0.70
CA MET A 115 -12.67 -0.32 1.36
C MET A 115 -11.49 -1.14 0.86
N GLY A 116 -10.30 -0.53 0.97
CA GLY A 116 -9.03 -1.19 0.71
C GLY A 116 -8.94 -1.85 -0.67
N ALA A 117 -8.52 -3.09 -0.72
CA ALA A 117 -8.33 -3.85 -1.96
C ALA A 117 -9.64 -4.10 -2.74
N ASN A 118 -10.78 -4.05 -2.08
CA ASN A 118 -12.06 -4.24 -2.74
C ASN A 118 -12.45 -3.07 -3.64
N ILE A 119 -11.98 -1.86 -3.35
CA ILE A 119 -12.18 -0.66 -4.19
C ILE A 119 -11.63 -0.90 -5.61
N ALA A 120 -10.49 -1.59 -5.72
CA ALA A 120 -9.87 -1.88 -7.02
C ALA A 120 -10.71 -2.80 -7.95
N ASN A 121 -11.84 -3.30 -7.49
CA ASN A 121 -12.77 -4.09 -8.30
C ASN A 121 -14.03 -3.29 -8.72
N ASP A 122 -14.12 -2.04 -8.30
CA ASP A 122 -15.27 -1.15 -8.56
C ASP A 122 -14.81 0.19 -9.15
N GLU A 123 -14.98 0.32 -10.46
CA GLU A 123 -14.53 1.50 -11.20
C GLU A 123 -15.29 2.78 -10.81
N ASP A 124 -16.57 2.68 -10.44
CA ASP A 124 -17.36 3.84 -10.05
C ASP A 124 -16.91 4.40 -8.71
N ILE A 125 -16.50 3.54 -7.79
CA ILE A 125 -15.88 3.95 -6.53
C ILE A 125 -14.55 4.64 -6.80
N ILE A 126 -13.70 4.09 -7.67
CA ILE A 126 -12.41 4.70 -8.06
C ILE A 126 -12.64 6.11 -8.63
N ARG A 127 -13.57 6.26 -9.57
CA ARG A 127 -13.94 7.56 -10.17
C ARG A 127 -14.42 8.56 -9.12
N SER A 128 -15.28 8.10 -8.22
CA SER A 128 -15.86 8.95 -7.18
C SER A 128 -14.80 9.47 -6.21
N ILE A 129 -13.93 8.61 -5.72
CA ILE A 129 -12.82 8.99 -4.81
C ILE A 129 -11.88 9.98 -5.50
N LEU A 130 -11.42 9.66 -6.72
CA LEU A 130 -10.53 10.55 -7.47
C LEU A 130 -11.18 11.90 -7.77
N GLY A 131 -12.45 11.92 -8.16
CA GLY A 131 -13.22 13.14 -8.38
C GLY A 131 -13.27 14.01 -7.13
N ALA A 132 -13.59 13.42 -5.98
CA ALA A 132 -13.64 14.12 -4.71
C ALA A 132 -12.28 14.71 -4.32
N VAL A 133 -11.20 13.91 -4.37
CA VAL A 133 -9.85 14.36 -4.00
C VAL A 133 -9.32 15.40 -4.99
N ARG A 134 -9.51 15.19 -6.30
CA ARG A 134 -9.07 16.14 -7.33
C ARG A 134 -9.75 17.50 -7.22
N SER A 135 -11.01 17.52 -6.78
CA SER A 135 -11.73 18.77 -6.53
C SER A 135 -11.21 19.54 -5.30
N ALA A 136 -10.55 18.84 -4.37
CA ALA A 136 -10.07 19.40 -3.13
C ALA A 136 -8.60 19.86 -3.17
N VAL A 137 -7.76 19.21 -4.01
CA VAL A 137 -6.32 19.48 -4.07
C VAL A 137 -5.79 19.53 -5.51
N SER A 138 -4.74 20.34 -5.74
CA SER A 138 -4.11 20.50 -7.04
C SER A 138 -2.80 19.71 -7.21
N VAL A 139 -2.27 19.14 -6.13
CA VAL A 139 -1.03 18.35 -6.16
C VAL A 139 -1.22 17.04 -6.94
N PRO A 140 -0.12 16.39 -7.39
CA PRO A 140 -0.19 15.07 -7.99
C PRO A 140 -0.90 14.06 -7.10
N ILE A 141 -1.75 13.23 -7.69
CA ILE A 141 -2.45 12.14 -7.01
C ILE A 141 -1.95 10.81 -7.57
N TRP A 142 -1.43 9.97 -6.70
CA TRP A 142 -1.05 8.60 -7.01
C TRP A 142 -2.12 7.64 -6.50
N VAL A 143 -2.31 6.53 -7.17
CA VAL A 143 -3.25 5.50 -6.74
C VAL A 143 -2.48 4.20 -6.51
N LYS A 144 -2.47 3.71 -5.28
CA LYS A 144 -1.84 2.44 -4.94
C LYS A 144 -2.86 1.32 -5.00
N LEU A 145 -2.58 0.35 -5.88
CA LEU A 145 -3.46 -0.77 -6.18
C LEU A 145 -2.99 -2.07 -5.55
N THR A 146 -3.95 -2.97 -5.34
CA THR A 146 -3.68 -4.33 -4.87
C THR A 146 -3.14 -5.19 -6.00
N PRO A 147 -2.14 -6.06 -5.73
CA PRO A 147 -1.66 -7.02 -6.74
C PRO A 147 -2.66 -8.14 -7.02
N SER A 148 -3.66 -8.31 -6.17
CA SER A 148 -4.58 -9.46 -6.17
C SER A 148 -5.85 -9.21 -6.98
N SER A 149 -6.08 -8.00 -7.50
CA SER A 149 -7.24 -7.72 -8.35
C SER A 149 -7.13 -8.44 -9.69
N SER A 150 -8.19 -9.12 -10.09
CA SER A 150 -8.34 -9.66 -11.45
C SER A 150 -8.62 -8.58 -12.49
N LYS A 151 -9.01 -7.38 -12.05
CA LYS A 151 -9.31 -6.19 -12.87
C LYS A 151 -8.24 -5.12 -12.75
N LEU A 152 -6.99 -5.49 -12.45
CA LEU A 152 -5.93 -4.52 -12.18
C LEU A 152 -5.73 -3.51 -13.33
N VAL A 153 -5.77 -3.97 -14.58
CA VAL A 153 -5.58 -3.11 -15.76
C VAL A 153 -6.76 -2.14 -15.92
N ASP A 154 -7.99 -2.62 -15.73
CA ASP A 154 -9.18 -1.79 -15.81
C ASP A 154 -9.20 -0.73 -14.70
N ALA A 155 -8.88 -1.15 -13.47
CA ALA A 155 -8.77 -0.23 -12.33
C ALA A 155 -7.70 0.86 -12.56
N ALA A 156 -6.55 0.50 -13.11
CA ALA A 156 -5.50 1.45 -13.45
C ALA A 156 -5.94 2.40 -14.56
N GLY A 157 -6.60 1.89 -15.60
CA GLY A 157 -7.18 2.69 -16.68
C GLY A 157 -8.17 3.73 -16.14
N THR A 158 -9.13 3.28 -15.34
CA THR A 158 -10.11 4.13 -14.67
C THR A 158 -9.45 5.21 -13.81
N ALA A 159 -8.40 4.83 -13.05
CA ALA A 159 -7.68 5.79 -12.22
C ALA A 159 -6.97 6.87 -13.07
N TYR A 160 -6.29 6.49 -14.15
CA TYR A 160 -5.66 7.44 -15.06
C TYR A 160 -6.66 8.37 -15.75
N GLU A 161 -7.78 7.84 -16.23
CA GLU A 161 -8.87 8.62 -16.86
C GLU A 161 -9.49 9.60 -15.86
N SER A 162 -9.54 9.22 -14.58
CA SER A 162 -10.07 10.06 -13.49
C SER A 162 -9.05 11.04 -12.91
N GLY A 163 -7.86 11.16 -13.51
CA GLY A 163 -6.87 12.18 -13.17
C GLY A 163 -5.77 11.71 -12.20
N ALA A 164 -5.56 10.42 -12.02
CA ALA A 164 -4.36 9.94 -11.32
C ALA A 164 -3.10 10.30 -12.12
N SER A 165 -2.11 10.82 -11.42
CA SER A 165 -0.80 11.19 -12.00
C SER A 165 0.11 9.97 -12.14
N ALA A 166 -0.05 8.97 -11.27
CA ALA A 166 0.69 7.72 -11.33
C ALA A 166 -0.08 6.58 -10.63
N ILE A 167 0.28 5.35 -10.98
CA ILE A 167 -0.17 4.14 -10.27
C ILE A 167 1.01 3.57 -9.48
N SER A 168 0.80 3.31 -8.19
CA SER A 168 1.77 2.61 -7.33
C SER A 168 1.46 1.10 -7.29
N LEU A 169 2.44 0.27 -7.63
CA LEU A 169 2.35 -1.20 -7.68
C LEU A 169 3.56 -1.85 -7.02
N CYS A 170 3.28 -2.62 -6.03
CA CYS A 170 1.99 -3.02 -5.50
C CYS A 170 1.97 -3.00 -3.96
N ASN A 171 0.81 -3.17 -3.36
CA ASN A 171 0.69 -3.48 -1.95
C ASN A 171 1.10 -4.94 -1.71
N THR A 172 1.16 -5.36 -0.44
CA THR A 172 1.44 -6.74 -0.01
C THR A 172 0.38 -7.73 -0.53
N PHE A 173 0.79 -9.00 -0.64
CA PHE A 173 -0.12 -10.08 -1.02
C PHE A 173 -0.79 -10.67 0.22
N PRO A 174 -2.10 -10.93 0.20
CA PRO A 174 -2.79 -11.63 1.28
C PRO A 174 -2.15 -12.99 1.53
N SER A 175 -1.87 -13.30 2.79
CA SER A 175 -1.23 -14.56 3.19
C SER A 175 -1.56 -14.90 4.64
N LEU A 176 -1.48 -16.18 4.99
CA LEU A 176 -1.68 -16.65 6.35
C LEU A 176 -0.33 -16.89 7.04
N PRO A 177 -0.24 -16.66 8.36
CA PRO A 177 0.89 -17.11 9.14
C PRO A 177 0.90 -18.64 9.22
N LEU A 178 2.08 -19.22 9.45
CA LEU A 178 2.19 -20.65 9.66
C LEU A 178 1.81 -21.03 11.07
N MET A 179 1.32 -22.27 11.18
CA MET A 179 1.15 -22.96 12.45
C MET A 179 2.39 -23.84 12.71
N ASP A 180 2.95 -23.73 13.90
CA ASP A 180 3.97 -24.64 14.37
C ASP A 180 3.32 -26.00 14.71
N PRO A 181 3.73 -27.10 14.05
CA PRO A 181 3.09 -28.40 14.25
C PRO A 181 3.43 -29.04 15.61
N GLU A 182 4.46 -28.60 16.31
CA GLU A 182 4.85 -29.14 17.62
C GLU A 182 4.06 -28.48 18.75
N THR A 183 3.86 -27.17 18.64
CA THR A 183 3.14 -26.39 19.66
C THR A 183 1.68 -26.16 19.34
N MET A 184 1.25 -26.44 18.10
CA MET A 184 -0.07 -26.13 17.57
C MET A 184 -0.47 -24.66 17.71
N LYS A 185 0.52 -23.77 17.70
CA LYS A 185 0.32 -22.32 17.75
C LYS A 185 0.73 -21.70 16.43
N PHE A 186 0.06 -20.63 16.09
CA PHE A 186 0.50 -19.82 14.95
C PHE A 186 1.80 -19.08 15.26
N GLU A 187 2.68 -18.93 14.29
CA GLU A 187 3.93 -18.18 14.44
C GLU A 187 3.68 -16.70 14.77
N VAL A 188 2.50 -16.22 14.36
CA VAL A 188 2.02 -14.88 14.66
C VAL A 188 0.56 -14.96 15.08
N GLU A 189 0.28 -14.51 16.27
CA GLU A 189 -1.07 -14.29 16.81
C GLU A 189 -1.09 -13.01 17.65
N VAL A 190 -2.22 -12.35 17.70
CA VAL A 190 -2.45 -11.17 18.53
C VAL A 190 -3.71 -11.42 19.35
N ASP A 191 -3.56 -11.44 20.68
CA ASP A 191 -4.65 -11.72 21.63
C ASP A 191 -5.41 -13.03 21.32
N GLY A 192 -4.70 -14.06 20.87
CA GLY A 192 -5.27 -15.36 20.46
C GLY A 192 -6.02 -15.34 19.13
N LEU A 193 -5.96 -14.23 18.41
CA LEU A 193 -6.59 -14.10 17.10
C LEU A 193 -5.54 -14.26 15.99
N VAL A 194 -5.95 -14.89 14.91
CA VAL A 194 -5.16 -15.07 13.70
C VAL A 194 -6.01 -14.68 12.50
N THR A 195 -5.43 -13.91 11.60
CA THR A 195 -6.09 -13.50 10.36
C THR A 195 -5.11 -13.50 9.19
N SER A 196 -5.61 -13.24 8.01
CA SER A 196 -4.77 -12.96 6.85
C SER A 196 -3.95 -11.71 7.08
N GLY A 197 -2.67 -11.77 6.78
CA GLY A 197 -1.74 -10.64 6.78
C GLY A 197 -1.21 -10.34 5.40
N GLY A 198 -0.29 -9.39 5.32
CA GLY A 198 0.36 -8.98 4.08
C GLY A 198 1.76 -9.56 3.94
N LEU A 199 2.00 -10.37 2.91
CA LEU A 199 3.32 -10.82 2.54
C LEU A 199 4.00 -9.76 1.67
N GLY A 200 5.21 -9.33 2.07
CA GLY A 200 6.03 -8.35 1.36
C GLY A 200 7.48 -8.79 1.18
N GLY A 201 8.31 -7.87 0.72
CA GLY A 201 9.73 -8.11 0.52
C GLY A 201 10.05 -8.99 -0.68
N LEU A 202 11.19 -9.66 -0.64
CA LEU A 202 11.72 -10.40 -1.80
C LEU A 202 10.79 -11.52 -2.29
N ALA A 203 9.95 -12.09 -1.42
CA ALA A 203 9.02 -13.15 -1.79
C ALA A 203 8.01 -12.71 -2.88
N ILE A 204 7.70 -11.41 -2.97
CA ILE A 204 6.73 -10.89 -3.94
C ILE A 204 7.38 -10.25 -5.17
N LEU A 205 8.71 -10.16 -5.25
CA LEU A 205 9.42 -9.44 -6.30
C LEU A 205 8.95 -9.77 -7.71
N HIS A 206 8.92 -11.05 -8.06
CA HIS A 206 8.57 -11.47 -9.43
C HIS A 206 7.12 -11.16 -9.79
N GLN A 207 6.23 -11.25 -8.82
CA GLN A 207 4.82 -10.90 -9.01
C GLN A 207 4.64 -9.38 -9.13
N ALA A 208 5.34 -8.60 -8.29
CA ALA A 208 5.32 -7.15 -8.39
C ALA A 208 5.86 -6.66 -9.75
N LEU A 209 6.96 -7.24 -10.25
CA LEU A 209 7.49 -6.96 -11.58
C LEU A 209 6.47 -7.29 -12.69
N GLN A 210 5.76 -8.43 -12.57
CA GLN A 210 4.72 -8.80 -13.52
C GLN A 210 3.61 -7.74 -13.56
N ARG A 211 3.13 -7.29 -12.38
CA ARG A 211 2.07 -6.27 -12.30
C ARG A 211 2.49 -4.92 -12.90
N VAL A 212 3.72 -4.49 -12.63
CA VAL A 212 4.28 -3.29 -13.27
C VAL A 212 4.35 -3.45 -14.78
N SER A 213 4.82 -4.58 -15.27
CA SER A 213 4.89 -4.88 -16.71
C SER A 213 3.50 -4.92 -17.37
N ASP A 214 2.48 -5.46 -16.69
CA ASP A 214 1.11 -5.51 -17.22
C ASP A 214 0.56 -4.11 -17.44
N ILE A 215 0.72 -3.23 -16.46
CA ILE A 215 0.25 -1.83 -16.55
C ILE A 215 1.08 -1.03 -17.55
N SER A 216 2.41 -1.19 -17.57
CA SER A 216 3.27 -0.50 -18.53
C SER A 216 2.96 -0.84 -19.98
N LYS A 217 2.61 -2.10 -20.25
CA LYS A 217 2.18 -2.53 -21.61
C LYS A 217 0.82 -1.95 -21.99
N ALA A 218 -0.12 -1.89 -21.03
CA ALA A 218 -1.45 -1.35 -21.28
C ALA A 218 -1.43 0.18 -21.42
N PHE A 219 -0.55 0.86 -20.70
CA PHE A 219 -0.46 2.31 -20.63
C PHE A 219 0.99 2.80 -20.72
N PRO A 220 1.64 2.70 -21.91
CA PRO A 220 3.08 2.94 -22.06
C PRO A 220 3.54 4.35 -21.75
N ASP A 221 2.64 5.35 -21.85
CA ASP A 221 2.95 6.76 -21.61
C ASP A 221 2.56 7.23 -20.20
N LYS A 222 2.14 6.32 -19.32
CA LYS A 222 1.67 6.64 -17.97
C LYS A 222 2.72 6.32 -16.91
N ALA A 223 2.80 7.16 -15.89
CA ALA A 223 3.74 6.98 -14.79
C ALA A 223 3.35 5.83 -13.85
N ILE A 224 4.32 4.99 -13.52
CA ILE A 224 4.19 3.87 -12.59
C ILE A 224 5.27 3.99 -11.52
N SER A 225 4.88 3.79 -10.26
CA SER A 225 5.78 3.63 -9.12
C SER A 225 5.87 2.15 -8.75
N GLY A 226 7.06 1.57 -8.87
CA GLY A 226 7.31 0.14 -8.61
C GLY A 226 7.60 -0.13 -7.13
N ILE A 227 6.92 -1.12 -6.55
CA ILE A 227 7.06 -1.50 -5.14
C ILE A 227 7.11 -3.02 -5.02
N GLY A 228 8.02 -3.54 -4.19
CA GLY A 228 8.02 -4.93 -3.77
C GLY A 228 9.36 -5.64 -3.95
N GLY A 229 10.02 -5.98 -2.86
CA GLY A 229 11.23 -6.78 -2.82
C GLY A 229 12.49 -6.10 -3.35
N ILE A 230 12.54 -4.77 -3.38
CA ILE A 230 13.69 -4.00 -3.83
C ILE A 230 14.70 -3.93 -2.68
N ARG A 231 15.84 -4.62 -2.80
CA ARG A 231 16.95 -4.62 -1.84
C ARG A 231 18.15 -3.80 -2.30
N GLY A 232 18.25 -3.59 -3.60
CA GLY A 232 19.40 -2.93 -4.17
C GLY A 232 19.25 -2.68 -5.66
N PHE A 233 20.35 -2.39 -6.30
CA PHE A 233 20.38 -1.99 -7.71
C PHE A 233 19.76 -3.02 -8.65
N ARG A 234 19.98 -4.31 -8.42
CA ARG A 234 19.51 -5.37 -9.31
C ARG A 234 17.98 -5.41 -9.41
N GLU A 235 17.30 -5.35 -8.27
CA GLU A 235 15.85 -5.35 -8.22
C GLU A 235 15.29 -4.02 -8.75
N ALA A 236 15.89 -2.90 -8.34
CA ALA A 236 15.55 -1.56 -8.83
C ALA A 236 15.64 -1.46 -10.35
N PHE A 237 16.75 -1.93 -10.96
CA PHE A 237 16.95 -1.96 -12.40
C PHE A 237 15.85 -2.76 -13.11
N ASN A 238 15.46 -3.91 -12.55
CA ASN A 238 14.39 -4.72 -13.15
C ASN A 238 13.05 -3.96 -13.16
N PHE A 239 12.68 -3.24 -12.09
CA PHE A 239 11.47 -2.44 -12.10
C PHE A 239 11.49 -1.36 -13.19
N ILE A 240 12.61 -0.64 -13.33
CA ILE A 240 12.77 0.38 -14.38
C ILE A 240 12.65 -0.23 -15.78
N VAL A 241 13.32 -1.35 -16.04
CA VAL A 241 13.23 -2.04 -17.34
C VAL A 241 11.80 -2.51 -17.65
N HIS A 242 11.00 -2.82 -16.63
CA HIS A 242 9.60 -3.22 -16.80
C HIS A 242 8.62 -2.04 -16.83
N GLY A 243 9.10 -0.79 -16.77
CA GLY A 243 8.32 0.40 -17.01
C GLY A 243 8.02 1.26 -15.79
N ALA A 244 8.61 0.98 -14.62
CA ALA A 244 8.50 1.87 -13.48
C ALA A 244 9.32 3.15 -13.72
N GLY A 245 8.72 4.32 -13.50
CA GLY A 245 9.39 5.62 -13.58
C GLY A 245 10.07 6.01 -12.27
N ASN A 246 9.61 5.48 -11.16
CA ASN A 246 10.21 5.60 -9.82
C ASN A 246 9.93 4.37 -8.97
N LEU A 247 10.54 4.32 -7.80
CA LEU A 247 10.53 3.14 -6.93
C LEU A 247 10.20 3.52 -5.50
N GLN A 248 9.48 2.61 -4.81
CA GLN A 248 9.25 2.71 -3.38
C GLN A 248 9.90 1.49 -2.70
N VAL A 249 10.63 1.74 -1.63
CA VAL A 249 11.34 0.70 -0.86
C VAL A 249 10.86 0.75 0.58
N CYS A 250 10.39 -0.38 1.10
CA CYS A 250 9.89 -0.50 2.47
C CYS A 250 10.62 -1.61 3.24
N THR A 251 10.59 -2.84 2.72
CA THR A 251 11.15 -4.05 3.36
C THR A 251 12.50 -4.41 2.80
#